data_f3ea82762c9175d0f380bcdf14ff4646
#
_entry.id   f3ea82762c9175d0f380bcdf14ff4646
#
_cell.length_a   1.000
_cell.length_b   1.000
_cell.length_c   1.000
_cell.angle_alpha   90.00
_cell.angle_beta   90.00
_cell.angle_gamma   90.00
#
_symmetry.space_group_name_H-M   'P 1'
#
loop_
_entity.id
_entity.type
_entity.pdbx_description
1 polymer ?
#
loop_
_entity_poly.entity_id
_entity_poly.type
_entity_poly.pdbx_seq_one_letter_code
_entity_poly.pdbx_strand_id
1 'polypeptide(L)'
;MKSALHTVIMATNDDNGNPVTCAVDIMDYDENGLYFLTAKGKNFYSRLKKNGYLSLTGINGEDTMSRVAVTVCGKVKEVGSECLKRLLDKNSYMYEIYPTECSRSALTVFYIYKGNGEWFDLSKKPIERYSFSFGSEDLKEVGYFITDKCNA
;
A
#
# COMPACT_ATOMS: atom_id res chain seq x y z
N MET A 1 7.10 9.90 -3.83
CA MET A 1 5.85 9.24 -3.38
C MET A 1 5.67 9.24 -1.87
N LYS A 2 6.74 9.03 -1.10
CA LYS A 2 6.67 8.92 0.38
C LYS A 2 6.16 10.18 1.10
N SER A 3 6.39 11.37 0.59
CA SER A 3 5.94 12.63 1.22
C SER A 3 4.51 13.02 0.84
N ALA A 4 3.94 12.42 -0.19
CA ALA A 4 2.69 12.88 -0.78
C ALA A 4 1.50 11.96 -0.51
N LEU A 5 1.72 10.66 -0.29
CA LEU A 5 0.67 9.64 -0.18
C LEU A 5 1.02 8.64 0.92
N HIS A 6 1.02 9.13 2.17
CA HIS A 6 1.31 8.29 3.32
C HIS A 6 0.09 7.42 3.70
N THR A 7 -1.07 8.04 3.82
CA THR A 7 -2.32 7.33 4.13
C THR A 7 -3.07 7.02 2.83
N VAL A 8 -3.43 5.78 2.66
CA VAL A 8 -4.20 5.29 1.50
C VAL A 8 -5.47 4.58 1.97
N ILE A 9 -6.43 4.46 1.09
CA ILE A 9 -7.62 3.63 1.32
C ILE A 9 -7.39 2.29 0.64
N MET A 10 -7.39 1.22 1.44
CA MET A 10 -7.27 -0.15 0.95
C MET A 10 -8.61 -0.85 0.93
N ALA A 11 -8.87 -1.61 -0.12
CA ALA A 11 -10.06 -2.44 -0.29
C ALA A 11 -9.66 -3.90 -0.33
N THR A 12 -10.39 -4.73 0.41
CA THR A 12 -10.33 -6.18 0.41
C THR A 12 -11.73 -6.75 0.41
N ASN A 13 -11.90 -8.00 0.00
CA ASN A 13 -13.22 -8.63 -0.01
C ASN A 13 -13.49 -9.38 1.30
N ASP A 14 -14.74 -9.29 1.77
CA ASP A 14 -15.24 -10.13 2.86
C ASP A 14 -15.59 -11.54 2.39
N ASP A 15 -16.13 -12.37 3.29
CA ASP A 15 -16.48 -13.76 2.99
C ASP A 15 -17.61 -13.91 1.97
N ASN A 16 -18.40 -12.86 1.77
CA ASN A 16 -19.48 -12.82 0.78
C ASN A 16 -19.04 -12.22 -0.56
N GLY A 17 -17.75 -11.88 -0.70
CA GLY A 17 -17.23 -11.24 -1.90
C GLY A 17 -17.48 -9.74 -1.98
N ASN A 18 -18.00 -9.12 -0.92
CA ASN A 18 -18.24 -7.68 -0.89
C ASN A 18 -16.96 -6.91 -0.55
N PRO A 19 -16.66 -5.82 -1.26
CA PRO A 19 -15.48 -5.00 -0.94
C PRO A 19 -15.67 -4.26 0.39
N VAL A 20 -14.62 -4.27 1.20
CA VAL A 20 -14.56 -3.54 2.46
C VAL A 20 -13.31 -2.67 2.45
N THR A 21 -13.44 -1.41 2.83
CA THR A 21 -12.33 -0.46 2.82
C THR A 21 -11.88 -0.08 4.22
N CYS A 22 -10.61 0.29 4.33
CA CYS A 22 -10.06 0.90 5.53
C CYS A 22 -8.90 1.82 5.17
N ALA A 23 -8.64 2.81 6.03
CA ALA A 23 -7.47 3.68 5.90
C ALA A 23 -6.23 2.97 6.47
N VAL A 24 -5.15 3.00 5.73
CA VAL A 24 -3.89 2.34 6.10
C VAL A 24 -2.72 3.24 5.72
N ASP A 25 -1.74 3.34 6.59
CA ASP A 25 -0.50 4.06 6.27
C ASP A 25 0.51 3.15 5.57
N ILE A 26 1.08 3.64 4.49
CA ILE A 26 2.23 2.98 3.83
C ILE A 26 3.47 3.31 4.67
N MET A 27 4.10 2.27 5.20
CA MET A 27 5.22 2.40 6.14
C MET A 27 6.57 2.49 5.46
N ASP A 28 6.73 1.78 4.35
CA ASP A 28 7.96 1.78 3.56
C ASP A 28 7.68 1.27 2.14
N TYR A 29 8.65 1.45 1.28
CA TYR A 29 8.62 0.91 -0.09
C TYR A 29 10.04 0.57 -0.53
N ASP A 30 10.14 -0.34 -1.46
CA ASP A 30 11.37 -0.66 -2.18
C ASP A 30 11.07 -0.80 -3.68
N GLU A 31 12.05 -1.26 -4.43
CA GLU A 31 11.95 -1.45 -5.88
C GLU A 31 10.88 -2.49 -6.27
N ASN A 32 10.53 -3.35 -5.33
CA ASN A 32 9.66 -4.51 -5.56
C ASN A 32 8.24 -4.32 -5.04
N GLY A 33 8.00 -3.36 -4.16
CA GLY A 33 6.64 -3.17 -3.63
C GLY A 33 6.51 -2.26 -2.43
N LEU A 34 5.42 -2.44 -1.70
CA LEU A 34 4.99 -1.57 -0.60
C LEU A 34 4.80 -2.37 0.68
N TYR A 35 5.20 -1.77 1.81
CA TYR A 35 5.04 -2.35 3.14
C TYR A 35 4.00 -1.58 3.95
N PHE A 36 3.18 -2.31 4.67
CA PHE A 36 2.24 -1.73 5.64
C PHE A 36 2.06 -2.67 6.84
N LEU A 37 1.43 -2.15 7.89
CA LEU A 37 1.21 -2.87 9.14
C LEU A 37 -0.27 -3.05 9.42
N THR A 38 -0.61 -4.16 10.06
CA THR A 38 -1.92 -4.34 10.69
C THR A 38 -1.78 -5.22 11.94
N ALA A 39 -2.80 -5.21 12.78
CA ALA A 39 -2.86 -6.07 13.96
C ALA A 39 -3.58 -7.38 13.64
N LYS A 40 -3.04 -8.49 14.13
CA LYS A 40 -3.56 -9.84 13.86
C LYS A 40 -5.01 -10.07 14.31
N GLY A 41 -5.50 -9.31 15.26
CA GLY A 41 -6.88 -9.43 15.74
C GLY A 41 -7.93 -8.70 14.92
N LYS A 42 -7.55 -7.97 13.88
CA LYS A 42 -8.48 -7.21 13.04
C LYS A 42 -9.09 -8.04 11.92
N ASN A 43 -10.34 -7.73 11.56
CA ASN A 43 -10.99 -8.33 10.40
C ASN A 43 -10.21 -8.09 9.10
N PHE A 44 -9.55 -6.95 8.99
CA PHE A 44 -8.68 -6.63 7.86
C PHE A 44 -7.55 -7.65 7.71
N TYR A 45 -6.90 -8.04 8.81
CA TYR A 45 -5.89 -9.11 8.79
C TYR A 45 -6.46 -10.41 8.21
N SER A 46 -7.63 -10.81 8.68
CA SER A 46 -8.27 -12.05 8.21
C SER A 46 -8.60 -12.00 6.71
N ARG A 47 -9.10 -10.86 6.23
CA ARG A 47 -9.39 -10.68 4.80
C ARG A 47 -8.12 -10.73 3.94
N LEU A 48 -7.02 -10.13 4.41
CA LEU A 48 -5.73 -10.18 3.72
C LEU A 48 -5.19 -11.61 3.62
N LYS A 49 -5.26 -12.36 4.71
CA LYS A 49 -4.81 -13.76 4.76
C LYS A 49 -5.62 -14.65 3.82
N LYS A 50 -6.92 -14.43 3.76
CA LYS A 50 -7.83 -15.22 2.96
C LYS A 50 -7.71 -14.94 1.46
N ASN A 51 -7.65 -13.66 1.09
CA ASN A 51 -7.70 -13.26 -0.32
C ASN A 51 -6.33 -13.16 -0.97
N GLY A 52 -5.30 -12.75 -0.22
CA GLY A 52 -3.96 -12.54 -0.77
C GLY A 52 -3.88 -11.47 -1.86
N TYR A 53 -4.87 -10.59 -1.94
CA TYR A 53 -5.00 -9.55 -2.95
C TYR A 53 -5.71 -8.34 -2.37
N LEU A 54 -5.32 -7.17 -2.79
CA LEU A 54 -5.96 -5.91 -2.39
C LEU A 54 -5.94 -4.88 -3.51
N SER A 55 -6.77 -3.87 -3.35
CA SER A 55 -6.67 -2.62 -4.12
C SER A 55 -6.46 -1.47 -3.15
N LEU A 56 -5.76 -0.45 -3.60
CA LEU A 56 -5.60 0.78 -2.82
C LEU A 56 -5.71 2.00 -3.70
N THR A 57 -6.11 3.10 -3.09
CA THR A 57 -6.10 4.42 -3.72
C THR A 57 -5.52 5.44 -2.75
N GLY A 58 -4.57 6.22 -3.22
CA GLY A 58 -4.05 7.38 -2.54
C GLY A 58 -4.33 8.64 -3.33
N ILE A 59 -4.62 9.74 -2.64
CA ILE A 59 -4.95 11.03 -3.24
C ILE A 59 -4.14 12.12 -2.55
N ASN A 60 -3.59 13.02 -3.34
CA ASN A 60 -2.92 14.23 -2.88
C ASN A 60 -3.46 15.44 -3.64
N GLY A 61 -3.40 16.63 -3.03
CA GLY A 61 -3.88 17.87 -3.60
C GLY A 61 -5.10 18.41 -2.85
N GLU A 62 -5.14 19.75 -2.69
CA GLU A 62 -6.17 20.43 -1.90
C GLU A 62 -7.51 20.54 -2.64
N ASP A 63 -7.45 20.64 -3.96
CA ASP A 63 -8.65 20.76 -4.81
C ASP A 63 -8.55 19.81 -6.02
N THR A 64 -9.64 19.73 -6.79
CA THR A 64 -9.72 18.82 -7.94
C THR A 64 -8.64 19.09 -8.99
N MET A 65 -8.33 20.36 -9.25
CA MET A 65 -7.39 20.74 -10.33
C MET A 65 -5.93 20.56 -9.94
N SER A 66 -5.62 20.44 -8.65
CA SER A 66 -4.28 20.14 -8.14
C SER A 66 -4.08 18.68 -7.75
N ARG A 67 -5.13 17.86 -7.93
CA ARG A 67 -5.17 16.49 -7.44
C ARG A 67 -4.26 15.57 -8.24
N VAL A 68 -3.54 14.74 -7.50
CA VAL A 68 -2.84 13.56 -8.00
C VAL A 68 -3.47 12.35 -7.33
N ALA A 69 -3.81 11.34 -8.10
CA ALA A 69 -4.34 10.09 -7.59
C ALA A 69 -3.49 8.91 -8.10
N VAL A 70 -3.28 7.94 -7.24
CA VAL A 70 -2.68 6.66 -7.61
C VAL A 70 -3.58 5.53 -7.17
N THR A 71 -3.82 4.60 -8.07
CA THR A 71 -4.56 3.36 -7.78
C THR A 71 -3.62 2.18 -8.03
N VAL A 72 -3.58 1.26 -7.10
CA VAL A 72 -2.78 0.03 -7.20
C VAL A 72 -3.65 -1.16 -6.87
N CYS A 73 -3.52 -2.21 -7.67
CA CYS A 73 -4.09 -3.53 -7.40
C CYS A 73 -2.96 -4.54 -7.34
N GLY A 74 -2.91 -5.37 -6.33
CA GLY A 74 -1.77 -6.27 -6.22
C GLY A 74 -1.92 -7.43 -5.26
N LYS A 75 -1.00 -8.37 -5.43
CA LYS A 75 -0.83 -9.50 -4.53
C LYS A 75 -0.11 -9.09 -3.27
N VAL A 76 -0.59 -9.58 -2.16
CA VAL A 76 -0.09 -9.24 -0.83
C VAL A 76 0.18 -10.51 -0.04
N LYS A 77 1.21 -10.47 0.79
CA LYS A 77 1.54 -11.54 1.72
C LYS A 77 2.03 -11.00 3.04
N GLU A 78 1.84 -11.78 4.09
CA GLU A 78 2.43 -11.52 5.39
C GLU A 78 3.91 -11.89 5.37
N VAL A 79 4.77 -10.96 5.75
CA VAL A 79 6.22 -11.17 5.88
C VAL A 79 6.66 -11.26 7.34
N GLY A 80 5.69 -11.19 8.24
CA GLY A 80 5.93 -11.39 9.66
C GLY A 80 6.55 -10.19 10.37
N SER A 81 7.15 -10.43 11.52
CA SER A 81 7.67 -9.39 12.40
C SER A 81 9.16 -9.05 12.18
N GLU A 82 9.85 -9.72 11.28
CA GLU A 82 11.28 -9.50 11.05
C GLU A 82 11.59 -8.05 10.61
N CYS A 83 10.73 -7.47 9.79
CA CYS A 83 10.87 -6.09 9.32
C CYS A 83 10.20 -5.06 10.25
N LEU A 84 9.50 -5.49 11.29
CA LEU A 84 8.64 -4.62 12.09
C LEU A 84 9.42 -3.48 12.73
N LYS A 85 10.56 -3.78 13.36
CA LYS A 85 11.38 -2.76 14.01
C LYS A 85 11.84 -1.69 13.03
N ARG A 86 12.29 -2.08 11.85
CA ARG A 86 12.69 -1.15 10.78
C ARG A 86 11.57 -0.20 10.37
N LEU A 87 10.37 -0.75 10.20
CA LEU A 87 9.21 0.06 9.79
C LEU A 87 8.76 1.01 10.90
N LEU A 88 8.80 0.58 12.16
CA LEU A 88 8.47 1.42 13.31
C LEU A 88 9.50 2.55 13.48
N ASP A 89 10.79 2.25 13.33
CA ASP A 89 11.85 3.24 13.43
C ASP A 89 11.76 4.31 12.32
N LYS A 90 11.33 3.94 11.14
CA LYS A 90 11.05 4.88 10.03
C LYS A 90 9.77 5.70 10.24
N ASN A 91 8.87 5.24 11.09
CA ASN A 91 7.57 5.84 11.34
C ASN A 91 7.36 5.97 12.85
N SER A 92 8.17 6.80 13.49
CA SER A 92 8.30 6.90 14.95
C SER A 92 6.99 7.24 15.68
N TYR A 93 6.03 7.90 15.02
CA TYR A 93 4.70 8.14 15.58
C TYR A 93 3.97 6.85 15.98
N MET A 94 4.35 5.70 15.39
CA MET A 94 3.77 4.40 15.74
C MET A 94 4.09 3.99 17.17
N TYR A 95 5.21 4.46 17.74
CA TYR A 95 5.52 4.22 19.15
C TYR A 95 4.62 4.98 20.11
N GLU A 96 4.01 6.08 19.66
CA GLU A 96 2.98 6.80 20.44
C GLU A 96 1.65 6.05 20.42
N ILE A 97 1.30 5.45 19.28
CA ILE A 97 0.07 4.65 19.12
C ILE A 97 0.19 3.31 19.87
N TYR A 98 1.37 2.68 19.79
CA TYR A 98 1.67 1.38 20.39
C TYR A 98 2.89 1.49 21.32
N PRO A 99 2.71 2.09 22.51
CA PRO A 99 3.86 2.49 23.37
C PRO A 99 4.56 1.35 24.08
N THR A 100 3.92 0.19 24.23
CA THR A 100 4.48 -0.96 24.95
C THR A 100 4.81 -2.10 24.00
N GLU A 101 5.75 -2.97 24.41
CA GLU A 101 6.04 -4.20 23.67
C GLU A 101 4.79 -5.08 23.53
N CYS A 102 3.99 -5.13 24.58
CA CYS A 102 2.73 -5.88 24.57
C CYS A 102 1.78 -5.35 23.50
N SER A 103 1.61 -4.02 23.40
CA SER A 103 0.75 -3.40 22.37
C SER A 103 1.28 -3.64 20.96
N ARG A 104 2.61 -3.70 20.77
CA ARG A 104 3.23 -3.97 19.48
C ARG A 104 3.24 -5.46 19.10
N SER A 105 3.04 -6.37 20.06
CA SER A 105 3.12 -7.81 19.82
C SER A 105 2.10 -8.35 18.83
N ALA A 106 0.96 -7.66 18.69
CA ALA A 106 -0.07 -8.01 17.73
C ALA A 106 0.20 -7.51 16.31
N LEU A 107 1.14 -6.58 16.14
CA LEU A 107 1.47 -6.01 14.84
C LEU A 107 2.21 -7.00 13.96
N THR A 108 1.87 -7.01 12.68
CA THR A 108 2.55 -7.80 11.67
C THR A 108 2.68 -7.00 10.38
N VAL A 109 3.68 -7.35 9.58
CA VAL A 109 4.01 -6.67 8.35
C VAL A 109 3.42 -7.42 7.16
N PHE A 110 2.77 -6.68 6.28
CA PHE A 110 2.34 -7.15 4.97
C PHE A 110 3.14 -6.45 3.87
N TYR A 111 3.34 -7.15 2.79
CA TYR A 111 4.09 -6.70 1.64
C TYR A 111 3.29 -6.91 0.36
N ILE A 112 3.02 -5.81 -0.36
CA ILE A 112 2.43 -5.87 -1.70
C ILE A 112 3.57 -6.09 -2.67
N TYR A 113 3.74 -7.31 -3.14
CA TYR A 113 4.94 -7.75 -3.83
C TYR A 113 4.83 -7.79 -5.35
N LYS A 114 3.62 -7.74 -5.88
CA LYS A 114 3.36 -7.75 -7.33
C LYS A 114 2.03 -7.09 -7.61
N GLY A 115 2.00 -6.21 -8.59
CA GLY A 115 0.77 -5.57 -8.97
C GLY A 115 0.94 -4.64 -10.16
N ASN A 116 -0.13 -3.92 -10.41
CA ASN A 116 -0.19 -2.86 -11.40
C ASN A 116 -0.98 -1.68 -10.85
N GLY A 117 -0.86 -0.56 -11.51
CA GLY A 117 -1.57 0.61 -11.08
C GLY A 117 -1.64 1.68 -12.16
N GLU A 118 -2.29 2.76 -11.79
CA GLU A 118 -2.42 3.96 -12.60
C GLU A 118 -2.06 5.19 -11.78
N TRP A 119 -1.35 6.08 -12.40
CA TRP A 119 -1.04 7.42 -11.92
C TRP A 119 -1.86 8.42 -12.73
N PHE A 120 -2.54 9.33 -12.06
CA PHE A 120 -3.38 10.33 -12.67
C PHE A 120 -3.11 11.69 -12.05
N ASP A 121 -2.67 12.65 -12.87
CA ASP A 121 -2.25 13.98 -12.42
C ASP A 121 -3.07 15.06 -13.12
N LEU A 122 -4.02 15.65 -12.39
CA LEU A 122 -4.86 16.73 -12.86
C LEU A 122 -4.16 18.12 -12.83
N SER A 123 -3.02 18.23 -12.14
CA SER A 123 -2.24 19.47 -12.07
C SER A 123 -1.47 19.76 -13.36
N LYS A 124 -1.28 18.77 -14.20
CA LYS A 124 -0.60 18.89 -15.50
C LYS A 124 -1.58 19.27 -16.61
N LYS A 125 -1.07 20.02 -17.60
CA LYS A 125 -1.85 20.41 -18.78
C LYS A 125 -1.03 20.14 -20.03
N PRO A 126 -1.40 19.16 -20.86
CA PRO A 126 -2.56 18.26 -20.68
C PRO A 126 -2.42 17.37 -19.45
N ILE A 127 -3.56 16.82 -18.99
CA ILE A 127 -3.61 15.87 -17.86
C ILE A 127 -2.69 14.68 -18.17
N GLU A 128 -1.89 14.29 -17.19
CA GLU A 128 -1.02 13.12 -17.31
C GLU A 128 -1.70 11.88 -16.71
N ARG A 129 -1.59 10.78 -17.44
CA ARG A 129 -2.03 9.46 -17.00
C ARG A 129 -0.98 8.44 -17.39
N TYR A 130 -0.60 7.59 -16.44
CA TYR A 130 0.37 6.52 -16.64
C TYR A 130 -0.18 5.22 -16.07
N SER A 131 0.05 4.13 -16.77
CA SER A 131 -0.08 2.78 -16.21
C SER A 131 1.30 2.24 -15.88
N PHE A 132 1.40 1.45 -14.81
CA PHE A 132 2.66 0.84 -14.39
C PHE A 132 2.42 -0.54 -13.80
N SER A 133 3.46 -1.36 -13.81
CA SER A 133 3.50 -2.66 -13.14
C SER A 133 4.74 -2.72 -12.26
N PHE A 134 4.70 -3.53 -11.22
CA PHE A 134 5.81 -3.70 -10.29
C PHE A 134 5.82 -5.11 -9.72
N GLY A 135 7.00 -5.51 -9.23
CA GLY A 135 7.19 -6.76 -8.53
C GLY A 135 7.22 -7.99 -9.41
N SER A 136 7.36 -9.14 -8.77
CA SER A 136 7.52 -10.44 -9.40
C SER A 136 6.92 -11.54 -8.53
N GLU A 137 6.54 -12.67 -9.13
CA GLU A 137 6.18 -13.89 -8.38
C GLU A 137 7.42 -14.47 -7.68
N ASP A 138 8.59 -14.30 -8.27
CA ASP A 138 9.86 -14.64 -7.64
C ASP A 138 10.43 -13.40 -6.92
N LEU A 139 10.41 -13.42 -5.60
CA LEU A 139 10.95 -12.33 -4.78
C LEU A 139 12.46 -12.10 -4.91
N LYS A 140 13.16 -12.96 -5.64
CA LYS A 140 14.60 -12.81 -5.92
C LYS A 140 14.85 -11.95 -7.15
N GLU A 141 13.85 -11.71 -7.98
CA GLU A 141 13.98 -10.82 -9.11
C GLU A 141 13.76 -9.38 -8.69
N VAL A 142 14.65 -8.50 -9.12
CA VAL A 142 14.54 -7.06 -8.93
C VAL A 142 13.37 -6.56 -9.77
N GLY A 143 12.35 -6.03 -9.12
CA GLY A 143 11.19 -5.46 -9.80
C GLY A 143 11.53 -4.15 -10.48
N TYR A 144 10.98 -3.94 -11.65
CA TYR A 144 11.07 -2.69 -12.37
C TYR A 144 9.70 -2.03 -12.40
N PHE A 145 9.68 -0.71 -12.20
CA PHE A 145 8.50 0.08 -12.55
C PHE A 145 8.51 0.27 -14.07
N ILE A 146 7.56 -0.35 -14.74
CA ILE A 146 7.31 -0.11 -16.14
C ILE A 146 6.21 0.95 -16.23
N THR A 147 6.56 2.11 -16.75
CA THR A 147 5.60 3.19 -16.95
C THR A 147 5.33 3.36 -18.43
N ASP A 148 4.11 3.07 -18.85
CA ASP A 148 3.64 3.40 -20.18
C ASP A 148 2.82 4.68 -20.11
N LYS A 149 3.21 5.69 -20.87
CA LYS A 149 2.38 6.87 -21.06
C LYS A 149 1.19 6.49 -21.91
N CYS A 150 0.02 6.47 -21.31
CA CYS A 150 -1.20 6.47 -22.10
C CYS A 150 -1.37 7.85 -22.72
N ASN A 151 -1.27 7.94 -24.01
CA ASN A 151 -1.70 9.13 -24.74
C ASN A 151 -3.22 9.24 -24.56
N ALA A 152 -3.59 10.20 -23.78
CA ALA A 152 -5.00 10.54 -23.61
C ALA A 152 -5.53 11.23 -24.84
#